data_71576bdadb5fcddcfc55445ad668986f
#
_entry.id   71576bdadb5fcddcfc55445ad668986f
#
_cell.length_a   1.000
_cell.length_b   1.000
_cell.length_c   1.000
_cell.angle_alpha   90.00
_cell.angle_beta   90.00
_cell.angle_gamma   90.00
#
_symmetry.space_group_name_H-M   'P 1'
#
loop_
_entity.id
_entity.type
_entity.pdbx_description
1 polymer ?
#
loop_
_entity_poly.entity_id
_entity_poly.type
_entity_poly.pdbx_seq_one_letter_code
_entity_poly.pdbx_strand_id
1 'polypeptide(L)'
;ISLVYSGNFLMQAEVDAHNTLRLLAGINPSGFDWKLEPGERFQTPEAVLVYSDRGLNAMSQTFHKLYQKRLARGYWRDRERPILNNNWEATYFDFTEDKLVNIAKKAKECGVELFVLDDGWFGERSNDRAGLGDWIANPERLPNGITGLADRIEQLGMKFGLWVELEMVNKDSNLYREHPDWIIAAPGRNPSHGRYQYVLDFSRKEVVDYIYQMIARILEEAKVSYIKWDMNRSITECYSAALPADRQGEVFHRYILGVYNLYERLIRRFPKILFESCASGGGRFDPGMLYYAPQGWTSDDSDAVERLKIQYGTSMCYPISSIGAHVSVIPNHQVFRNTPLHTRANVAYRRVWL
;
A
#
# COMPACT_ATOMS: atom_id res chain seq x y z
N ILE A 1 1.30 -4.99 -22.45
CA ILE A 1 2.25 -5.70 -21.57
C ILE A 1 2.06 -5.17 -20.16
N SER A 2 2.12 -6.06 -19.19
CA SER A 2 2.12 -5.74 -17.76
C SER A 2 3.14 -6.62 -17.05
N LEU A 3 3.86 -6.07 -16.07
CA LEU A 3 4.87 -6.80 -15.30
C LEU A 3 4.33 -7.12 -13.91
N VAL A 4 4.35 -8.39 -13.52
CA VAL A 4 3.92 -8.86 -12.18
C VAL A 4 5.08 -8.65 -11.20
N TYR A 5 5.33 -7.39 -10.86
CA TYR A 5 6.46 -7.01 -10.02
C TYR A 5 6.26 -5.62 -9.43
N SER A 6 6.58 -5.45 -8.15
CA SER A 6 6.43 -4.19 -7.42
C SER A 6 7.77 -3.52 -7.08
N GLY A 7 8.88 -4.10 -7.51
CA GLY A 7 10.22 -3.55 -7.29
C GLY A 7 10.61 -2.53 -8.37
N ASN A 8 11.89 -2.16 -8.39
CA ASN A 8 12.43 -1.26 -9.40
C ASN A 8 12.42 -1.94 -10.77
N PHE A 9 11.61 -1.46 -11.71
CA PHE A 9 11.40 -2.07 -13.02
C PHE A 9 11.68 -1.10 -14.16
N LEU A 10 11.91 -1.66 -15.34
CA LEU A 10 11.96 -0.94 -16.60
C LEU A 10 10.99 -1.56 -17.60
N MET A 11 10.18 -0.73 -18.25
CA MET A 11 9.42 -1.10 -19.45
C MET A 11 9.78 -0.12 -20.56
N GLN A 12 10.25 -0.62 -21.68
CA GLN A 12 10.75 0.18 -22.80
C GLN A 12 10.15 -0.32 -24.12
N ALA A 13 9.75 0.62 -24.96
CA ALA A 13 9.38 0.38 -26.35
C ALA A 13 10.30 1.24 -27.24
N GLU A 14 10.94 0.62 -28.20
CA GLU A 14 11.81 1.31 -29.16
C GLU A 14 11.60 0.78 -30.58
N VAL A 15 11.77 1.63 -31.56
CA VAL A 15 11.77 1.25 -32.97
C VAL A 15 13.22 1.39 -33.48
N ASP A 16 13.77 0.31 -34.01
CA ASP A 16 15.12 0.29 -34.53
C ASP A 16 15.24 0.87 -35.96
N ALA A 17 16.46 0.92 -36.51
CA ALA A 17 16.73 1.42 -37.86
C ALA A 17 16.08 0.59 -38.98
N HIS A 18 15.59 -0.61 -38.65
CA HIS A 18 14.89 -1.51 -39.60
C HIS A 18 13.36 -1.47 -39.42
N ASN A 19 12.82 -0.48 -38.70
CA ASN A 19 11.41 -0.35 -38.34
C ASN A 19 10.87 -1.56 -37.54
N THR A 20 11.72 -2.24 -36.79
CA THR A 20 11.32 -3.31 -35.88
C THR A 20 11.01 -2.74 -34.51
N LEU A 21 9.79 -2.98 -34.01
CA LEU A 21 9.42 -2.63 -32.65
C LEU A 21 10.00 -3.65 -31.66
N ARG A 22 10.83 -3.18 -30.76
CA ARG A 22 11.34 -3.94 -29.62
C ARG A 22 10.63 -3.53 -28.35
N LEU A 23 10.15 -4.49 -27.59
CA LEU A 23 9.54 -4.28 -26.27
C LEU A 23 10.36 -5.02 -25.23
N LEU A 24 10.76 -4.30 -24.18
CA LEU A 24 11.48 -4.83 -23.03
C LEU A 24 10.65 -4.60 -21.76
N ALA A 25 10.59 -5.60 -20.89
CA ALA A 25 9.96 -5.47 -19.58
C ALA A 25 10.69 -6.37 -18.59
N GLY A 26 11.07 -5.83 -17.43
CA GLY A 26 11.80 -6.60 -16.42
C GLY A 26 12.30 -5.74 -15.27
N ILE A 27 13.19 -6.31 -14.47
CA ILE A 27 13.91 -5.56 -13.43
C ILE A 27 14.73 -4.47 -14.12
N ASN A 28 14.70 -3.26 -13.56
CA ASN A 28 15.49 -2.15 -14.07
C ASN A 28 16.99 -2.48 -14.00
N PRO A 29 17.71 -2.49 -15.13
CA PRO A 29 19.12 -2.87 -15.14
C PRO A 29 20.03 -1.83 -14.49
N SER A 30 19.55 -0.61 -14.25
CA SER A 30 20.35 0.43 -13.62
C SER A 30 20.62 0.09 -12.15
N GLY A 31 21.89 -0.18 -11.83
CA GLY A 31 22.33 -0.55 -10.49
C GLY A 31 21.82 -1.92 -10.02
N PHE A 32 21.41 -2.78 -10.95
CA PHE A 32 20.99 -4.16 -10.65
C PHE A 32 22.03 -5.16 -11.18
N ASP A 33 22.54 -5.97 -10.31
CA ASP A 33 23.22 -7.23 -10.59
C ASP A 33 22.78 -8.29 -9.59
N TRP A 34 22.92 -9.56 -9.95
CA TRP A 34 22.58 -10.68 -9.09
C TRP A 34 23.65 -11.74 -9.19
N LYS A 35 24.32 -12.00 -8.07
CA LYS A 35 25.34 -13.04 -7.99
C LYS A 35 24.69 -14.40 -7.74
N LEU A 36 24.82 -15.31 -8.70
CA LEU A 36 24.42 -16.70 -8.56
C LEU A 36 25.61 -17.54 -8.10
N GLU A 37 25.46 -18.21 -6.98
CA GLU A 37 26.41 -19.24 -6.56
C GLU A 37 26.08 -20.59 -7.23
N PRO A 38 27.04 -21.53 -7.30
CA PRO A 38 26.79 -22.84 -7.88
C PRO A 38 25.56 -23.55 -7.29
N GLY A 39 24.62 -23.92 -8.15
CA GLY A 39 23.37 -24.59 -7.75
C GLY A 39 22.22 -23.64 -7.40
N GLU A 40 22.44 -22.34 -7.27
CA GLU A 40 21.37 -21.36 -7.08
C GLU A 40 20.55 -21.10 -8.35
N ARG A 41 19.33 -20.61 -8.15
CA ARG A 41 18.41 -20.23 -9.24
C ARG A 41 17.91 -18.81 -8.99
N PHE A 42 17.73 -18.06 -10.07
CA PHE A 42 17.09 -16.77 -10.06
C PHE A 42 15.76 -16.83 -10.82
N GLN A 43 14.69 -16.45 -10.17
CA GLN A 43 13.37 -16.34 -10.79
C GLN A 43 13.13 -14.88 -11.21
N THR A 44 13.02 -14.65 -12.51
CA THR A 44 12.64 -13.33 -13.03
C THR A 44 11.17 -13.04 -12.75
N PRO A 45 10.78 -11.76 -12.64
CA PRO A 45 9.37 -11.36 -12.66
C PRO A 45 8.65 -11.86 -13.91
N GLU A 46 7.36 -12.19 -13.76
CA GLU A 46 6.50 -12.59 -14.89
C GLU A 46 6.03 -11.35 -15.67
N ALA A 47 6.07 -11.44 -17.00
CA ALA A 47 5.46 -10.46 -17.89
C ALA A 47 4.18 -11.03 -18.52
N VAL A 48 3.11 -10.25 -18.49
CA VAL A 48 1.82 -10.60 -19.08
C VAL A 48 1.64 -9.84 -20.37
N LEU A 49 1.40 -10.55 -21.46
CA LEU A 49 1.12 -9.98 -22.78
C LEU A 49 -0.34 -10.25 -23.15
N VAL A 50 -1.02 -9.23 -23.60
CA VAL A 50 -2.39 -9.33 -24.15
C VAL A 50 -2.38 -8.74 -25.55
N TYR A 51 -2.90 -9.52 -26.51
CA TYR A 51 -3.19 -9.07 -27.86
C TYR A 51 -4.70 -8.94 -28.04
N SER A 52 -5.13 -7.89 -28.71
CA SER A 52 -6.53 -7.68 -29.07
C SER A 52 -6.64 -7.06 -30.46
N ASP A 53 -7.40 -7.70 -31.34
CA ASP A 53 -7.83 -7.20 -32.64
C ASP A 53 -9.20 -6.50 -32.58
N ARG A 54 -9.82 -6.46 -31.38
CA ARG A 54 -11.13 -5.87 -31.10
C ARG A 54 -11.06 -4.59 -30.27
N GLY A 55 -9.93 -3.89 -30.35
CA GLY A 55 -9.71 -2.60 -29.69
C GLY A 55 -9.36 -2.69 -28.20
N LEU A 56 -9.23 -1.51 -27.59
CA LEU A 56 -8.75 -1.36 -26.21
C LEU A 56 -9.71 -1.95 -25.17
N ASN A 57 -11.02 -1.86 -25.39
CA ASN A 57 -11.98 -2.43 -24.45
C ASN A 57 -11.83 -3.95 -24.30
N ALA A 58 -11.65 -4.68 -25.41
CA ALA A 58 -11.43 -6.13 -25.38
C ALA A 58 -10.09 -6.47 -24.68
N MET A 59 -9.05 -5.68 -24.92
CA MET A 59 -7.77 -5.77 -24.20
C MET A 59 -7.99 -5.60 -22.69
N SER A 60 -8.65 -4.51 -22.25
CA SER A 60 -8.93 -4.23 -20.84
C SER A 60 -9.71 -5.37 -20.19
N GLN A 61 -10.79 -5.86 -20.81
CA GLN A 61 -11.56 -6.98 -20.27
C GLN A 61 -10.73 -8.26 -20.14
N THR A 62 -9.77 -8.48 -21.03
CA THR A 62 -8.86 -9.63 -20.94
C THR A 62 -7.94 -9.53 -19.72
N PHE A 63 -7.35 -8.35 -19.48
CA PHE A 63 -6.59 -8.09 -18.26
C PHE A 63 -7.45 -8.23 -17.00
N HIS A 64 -8.65 -7.65 -17.01
CA HIS A 64 -9.56 -7.72 -15.86
C HIS A 64 -9.88 -9.18 -15.48
N LYS A 65 -10.24 -10.01 -16.46
CA LYS A 65 -10.53 -11.43 -16.24
C LYS A 65 -9.30 -12.19 -15.71
N LEU A 66 -8.11 -11.90 -16.27
CA LEU A 66 -6.86 -12.49 -15.80
C LEU A 66 -6.61 -12.13 -14.34
N TYR A 67 -6.66 -10.84 -14.02
CA TYR A 67 -6.32 -10.37 -12.67
C TYR A 67 -7.35 -10.81 -11.62
N GLN A 68 -8.64 -10.76 -11.95
CA GLN A 68 -9.69 -11.24 -11.06
C GLN A 68 -9.64 -12.75 -10.82
N LYS A 69 -9.38 -13.55 -11.84
CA LYS A 69 -9.52 -15.01 -11.76
C LYS A 69 -8.21 -15.75 -11.47
N ARG A 70 -7.06 -15.18 -11.83
CA ARG A 70 -5.76 -15.84 -11.77
C ARG A 70 -4.75 -15.17 -10.87
N LEU A 71 -4.80 -13.83 -10.73
CA LEU A 71 -3.82 -13.08 -9.94
C LEU A 71 -4.34 -12.80 -8.53
N ALA A 72 -5.47 -12.13 -8.38
CA ALA A 72 -6.08 -11.91 -7.07
C ALA A 72 -6.42 -13.24 -6.42
N ARG A 73 -6.11 -13.38 -5.15
CA ARG A 73 -6.24 -14.65 -4.41
C ARG A 73 -6.87 -14.47 -3.02
N GLY A 74 -7.04 -15.57 -2.33
CA GLY A 74 -7.47 -15.61 -0.94
C GLY A 74 -8.95 -15.31 -0.74
N TYR A 75 -9.30 -15.05 0.51
CA TYR A 75 -10.67 -14.87 0.96
C TYR A 75 -11.41 -13.74 0.22
N TRP A 76 -10.70 -12.66 -0.12
CA TRP A 76 -11.28 -11.46 -0.70
C TRP A 76 -11.31 -11.43 -2.24
N ARG A 77 -10.84 -12.45 -2.93
CA ARG A 77 -10.84 -12.50 -4.40
C ARG A 77 -12.25 -12.30 -5.00
N ASP A 78 -13.22 -13.04 -4.51
CA ASP A 78 -14.59 -13.11 -5.07
C ASP A 78 -15.65 -12.49 -4.12
N ARG A 79 -15.23 -11.66 -3.16
CA ARG A 79 -16.12 -11.04 -2.18
C ARG A 79 -16.25 -9.55 -2.40
N GLU A 80 -17.43 -9.03 -2.10
CA GLU A 80 -17.68 -7.59 -2.07
C GLU A 80 -16.83 -6.91 -0.99
N ARG A 81 -16.41 -5.70 -1.26
CA ARG A 81 -15.67 -4.87 -0.31
C ARG A 81 -16.65 -4.15 0.61
N PRO A 82 -16.37 -4.09 1.92
CA PRO A 82 -17.20 -3.33 2.84
C PRO A 82 -17.18 -1.83 2.48
N ILE A 83 -18.33 -1.18 2.67
CA ILE A 83 -18.39 0.29 2.63
C ILE A 83 -17.65 0.82 3.86
N LEU A 84 -16.59 1.58 3.64
CA LEU A 84 -15.73 2.06 4.72
C LEU A 84 -15.78 3.57 4.89
N ASN A 85 -15.56 4.01 6.13
CA ASN A 85 -15.20 5.36 6.50
C ASN A 85 -13.78 5.36 7.05
N ASN A 86 -12.95 6.26 6.53
CA ASN A 86 -11.60 6.52 7.02
C ASN A 86 -11.61 7.90 7.69
N ASN A 87 -10.99 8.04 8.87
CA ASN A 87 -11.04 9.28 9.63
C ASN A 87 -10.08 10.39 9.15
N TRP A 88 -9.13 10.09 8.23
CA TRP A 88 -8.05 11.03 7.90
C TRP A 88 -8.53 12.44 7.56
N GLU A 89 -9.39 12.59 6.55
CA GLU A 89 -9.90 13.89 6.15
C GLU A 89 -10.74 14.61 7.22
N ALA A 90 -11.28 13.88 8.21
CA ALA A 90 -12.08 14.43 9.27
C ALA A 90 -11.28 14.91 10.49
N THR A 91 -10.08 14.36 10.71
CA THR A 91 -9.36 14.58 11.96
C THR A 91 -7.88 14.88 11.78
N TYR A 92 -7.26 14.36 10.72
CA TYR A 92 -5.81 14.27 10.62
C TYR A 92 -5.22 13.68 11.92
N PHE A 93 -4.25 14.33 12.54
CA PHE A 93 -3.63 13.91 13.81
C PHE A 93 -4.41 14.36 15.07
N ASP A 94 -5.46 15.19 14.92
CA ASP A 94 -6.26 15.72 16.04
C ASP A 94 -7.47 14.81 16.32
N PHE A 95 -7.27 13.75 17.07
CA PHE A 95 -8.36 12.87 17.50
C PHE A 95 -8.16 12.31 18.91
N THR A 96 -9.28 11.93 19.50
CA THR A 96 -9.38 11.11 20.71
C THR A 96 -10.24 9.90 20.41
N GLU A 97 -10.18 8.88 21.25
CA GLU A 97 -11.00 7.68 21.12
C GLU A 97 -12.49 8.03 21.01
N ASP A 98 -12.99 8.95 21.85
CA ASP A 98 -14.40 9.36 21.82
C ASP A 98 -14.78 10.10 20.53
N LYS A 99 -13.90 10.95 19.99
CA LYS A 99 -14.12 11.62 18.70
C LYS A 99 -14.26 10.59 17.58
N LEU A 100 -13.40 9.57 17.55
CA LEU A 100 -13.45 8.48 16.57
C LEU A 100 -14.74 7.67 16.68
N VAL A 101 -15.15 7.28 17.89
CA VAL A 101 -16.39 6.54 18.11
C VAL A 101 -17.62 7.36 17.69
N ASN A 102 -17.62 8.69 17.93
CA ASN A 102 -18.69 9.55 17.49
C ASN A 102 -18.78 9.65 15.96
N ILE A 103 -17.64 9.72 15.25
CA ILE A 103 -17.62 9.65 13.79
C ILE A 103 -18.17 8.29 13.32
N ALA A 104 -17.73 7.21 13.93
CA ALA A 104 -18.20 5.86 13.57
C ALA A 104 -19.71 5.69 13.77
N LYS A 105 -20.29 6.24 14.85
CA LYS A 105 -21.75 6.24 15.06
C LYS A 105 -22.48 6.92 13.90
N LYS A 106 -22.02 8.09 13.48
CA LYS A 106 -22.62 8.83 12.35
C LYS A 106 -22.44 8.11 11.03
N ALA A 107 -21.26 7.51 10.80
CA ALA A 107 -21.01 6.67 9.63
C ALA A 107 -21.95 5.46 9.59
N LYS A 108 -22.18 4.81 10.73
CA LYS A 108 -23.12 3.69 10.84
C LYS A 108 -24.55 4.07 10.47
N GLU A 109 -25.02 5.25 10.90
CA GLU A 109 -26.35 5.77 10.51
C GLU A 109 -26.50 5.93 8.99
N CYS A 110 -25.36 6.14 8.28
CA CYS A 110 -25.29 6.24 6.81
C CYS A 110 -25.07 4.88 6.12
N GLY A 111 -25.09 3.76 6.84
CA GLY A 111 -24.90 2.42 6.27
C GLY A 111 -23.44 1.99 6.09
N VAL A 112 -22.47 2.68 6.67
CA VAL A 112 -21.07 2.28 6.64
C VAL A 112 -20.87 0.99 7.45
N GLU A 113 -20.04 0.10 6.95
CA GLU A 113 -19.81 -1.26 7.47
C GLU A 113 -18.46 -1.44 8.16
N LEU A 114 -17.49 -0.57 7.84
CA LEU A 114 -16.11 -0.63 8.32
C LEU A 114 -15.61 0.77 8.69
N PHE A 115 -15.07 0.92 9.89
CA PHE A 115 -14.37 2.13 10.32
C PHE A 115 -12.86 1.89 10.28
N VAL A 116 -12.10 2.76 9.61
CA VAL A 116 -10.65 2.67 9.48
C VAL A 116 -10.00 3.82 10.24
N LEU A 117 -9.15 3.49 11.20
CA LEU A 117 -8.27 4.42 11.89
C LEU A 117 -7.01 4.64 11.04
N ASP A 118 -6.86 5.83 10.50
CA ASP A 118 -5.71 6.24 9.68
C ASP A 118 -4.51 6.67 10.54
N ASP A 119 -3.51 7.34 9.98
CA ASP A 119 -2.25 7.74 10.62
C ASP A 119 -2.44 8.50 11.95
N GLY A 120 -1.48 8.36 12.87
CA GLY A 120 -1.44 9.11 14.13
C GLY A 120 -1.84 8.33 15.38
N TRP A 121 -2.14 7.03 15.29
CA TRP A 121 -2.61 6.25 16.43
C TRP A 121 -1.48 5.67 17.32
N PHE A 122 -0.22 5.74 16.88
CA PHE A 122 0.92 5.05 17.48
C PHE A 122 2.03 6.00 17.95
N GLY A 123 2.83 5.57 18.90
CA GLY A 123 4.01 6.29 19.41
C GLY A 123 3.76 7.78 19.66
N GLU A 124 4.77 8.60 19.42
CA GLU A 124 4.68 10.08 19.50
C GLU A 124 4.24 10.72 18.18
N ARG A 125 3.40 10.01 17.40
CA ARG A 125 2.94 10.41 16.06
C ARG A 125 1.90 11.51 16.09
N SER A 126 2.30 12.74 16.41
CA SER A 126 1.44 13.94 16.36
C SER A 126 1.57 14.75 15.06
N ASN A 127 2.49 14.38 14.23
CA ASN A 127 2.79 14.92 12.90
C ASN A 127 3.62 13.92 12.11
N ASP A 128 4.02 14.26 10.87
CA ASP A 128 4.76 13.35 9.97
C ASP A 128 6.27 13.21 10.29
N ARG A 129 6.80 13.86 11.36
CA ARG A 129 8.22 13.92 11.66
C ARG A 129 8.69 12.89 12.68
N ALA A 130 7.76 12.26 13.41
CA ALA A 130 8.08 11.33 14.51
C ALA A 130 7.18 10.09 14.47
N GLY A 131 7.61 9.05 15.20
CA GLY A 131 6.79 7.90 15.59
C GLY A 131 6.74 6.74 14.60
N LEU A 132 7.03 6.92 13.29
CA LEU A 132 7.07 5.78 12.36
C LEU A 132 8.12 4.75 12.81
N GLY A 133 7.71 3.51 12.91
CA GLY A 133 8.47 2.39 13.44
C GLY A 133 7.99 1.94 14.83
N ASP A 134 7.38 2.82 15.61
CA ASP A 134 6.91 2.57 16.98
C ASP A 134 5.42 2.17 16.96
N TRP A 135 5.10 0.97 16.50
CA TRP A 135 3.73 0.47 16.32
C TRP A 135 3.06 0.09 17.65
N ILE A 136 3.01 1.02 18.59
CA ILE A 136 2.37 0.88 19.91
C ILE A 136 1.34 2.00 20.04
N ALA A 137 0.12 1.66 20.42
CA ALA A 137 -0.94 2.67 20.56
C ALA A 137 -0.55 3.79 21.51
N ASN A 138 -0.79 5.04 21.09
CA ASN A 138 -0.55 6.20 21.95
C ASN A 138 -1.62 6.25 23.05
N PRO A 139 -1.24 6.17 24.34
CA PRO A 139 -2.20 6.05 25.45
C PRO A 139 -2.98 7.34 25.71
N GLU A 140 -2.46 8.50 25.32
CA GLU A 140 -3.19 9.78 25.47
C GLU A 140 -4.37 9.86 24.51
N ARG A 141 -4.23 9.32 23.30
CA ARG A 141 -5.28 9.32 22.26
C ARG A 141 -6.20 8.12 22.37
N LEU A 142 -5.64 6.98 22.72
CA LEU A 142 -6.32 5.68 22.82
C LEU A 142 -6.07 5.07 24.18
N PRO A 143 -6.72 5.58 25.23
CA PRO A 143 -6.47 5.12 26.62
C PRO A 143 -6.80 3.65 26.82
N ASN A 144 -7.68 3.07 25.98
CA ASN A 144 -8.02 1.64 26.00
C ASN A 144 -7.27 0.84 24.92
N GLY A 145 -6.26 1.44 24.27
CA GLY A 145 -5.49 0.82 23.19
C GLY A 145 -6.32 0.53 21.94
N ILE A 146 -5.69 -0.15 20.98
CA ILE A 146 -6.37 -0.55 19.73
C ILE A 146 -7.51 -1.52 20.01
N THR A 147 -7.34 -2.45 20.92
CA THR A 147 -8.35 -3.45 21.30
C THR A 147 -9.61 -2.77 21.84
N GLY A 148 -9.46 -1.81 22.76
CA GLY A 148 -10.61 -1.10 23.33
C GLY A 148 -11.37 -0.29 22.29
N LEU A 149 -10.67 0.40 21.38
CA LEU A 149 -11.33 1.10 20.27
C LEU A 149 -12.02 0.11 19.31
N ALA A 150 -11.36 -0.98 18.93
CA ALA A 150 -11.94 -2.00 18.05
C ALA A 150 -13.22 -2.60 18.64
N ASP A 151 -13.25 -2.91 19.95
CA ASP A 151 -14.42 -3.41 20.63
C ASP A 151 -15.59 -2.41 20.65
N ARG A 152 -15.29 -1.11 20.87
CA ARG A 152 -16.31 -0.04 20.78
C ARG A 152 -16.90 0.09 19.38
N ILE A 153 -16.08 -0.05 18.33
CA ILE A 153 -16.54 -0.03 16.94
C ILE A 153 -17.37 -1.28 16.63
N GLU A 154 -16.95 -2.45 17.11
CA GLU A 154 -17.72 -3.70 16.92
C GLU A 154 -19.08 -3.65 17.62
N GLN A 155 -19.18 -3.03 18.79
CA GLN A 155 -20.45 -2.81 19.50
C GLN A 155 -21.45 -1.97 18.69
N LEU A 156 -20.98 -1.14 17.76
CA LEU A 156 -21.82 -0.42 16.80
C LEU A 156 -22.25 -1.31 15.62
N GLY A 157 -21.84 -2.57 15.58
CA GLY A 157 -22.08 -3.48 14.47
C GLY A 157 -21.27 -3.13 13.22
N MET A 158 -20.08 -2.57 13.39
CA MET A 158 -19.13 -2.23 12.32
C MET A 158 -17.86 -3.06 12.48
N LYS A 159 -17.18 -3.29 11.37
CA LYS A 159 -15.81 -3.82 11.36
C LYS A 159 -14.80 -2.70 11.66
N PHE A 160 -13.61 -3.10 12.11
CA PHE A 160 -12.52 -2.17 12.40
C PHE A 160 -11.31 -2.43 11.50
N GLY A 161 -10.64 -1.37 11.08
CA GLY A 161 -9.43 -1.40 10.27
C GLY A 161 -8.38 -0.39 10.72
N LEU A 162 -7.13 -0.64 10.33
CA LEU A 162 -5.98 0.18 10.66
C LEU A 162 -5.21 0.59 9.40
N TRP A 163 -4.63 1.79 9.45
CA TRP A 163 -3.55 2.23 8.58
C TRP A 163 -2.20 1.88 9.18
N VAL A 164 -1.27 1.47 8.34
CA VAL A 164 0.13 1.20 8.70
C VAL A 164 1.08 1.61 7.58
N GLU A 165 2.32 1.96 7.92
CA GLU A 165 3.41 2.26 6.98
C GLU A 165 4.67 1.51 7.44
N LEU A 166 4.69 0.20 7.23
CA LEU A 166 5.60 -0.76 7.86
C LEU A 166 7.04 -0.70 7.34
N GLU A 167 7.23 -0.11 6.18
CA GLU A 167 8.51 -0.06 5.47
C GLU A 167 9.34 1.19 5.83
N MET A 168 8.74 2.11 6.59
CA MET A 168 9.32 3.43 6.88
C MET A 168 9.60 3.60 8.37
N VAL A 169 10.58 4.44 8.66
CA VAL A 169 10.97 4.80 10.02
C VAL A 169 11.32 6.28 10.10
N ASN A 170 10.87 6.98 11.15
CA ASN A 170 11.34 8.33 11.42
C ASN A 170 12.66 8.30 12.22
N LYS A 171 13.51 9.30 12.02
CA LYS A 171 14.68 9.51 12.87
C LYS A 171 14.28 9.69 14.35
N ASP A 172 13.15 10.36 14.55
CA ASP A 172 12.54 10.50 15.88
C ASP A 172 11.55 9.35 16.12
N SER A 173 12.10 8.17 16.41
CA SER A 173 11.38 6.97 16.82
C SER A 173 12.30 6.13 17.73
N ASN A 174 11.72 5.27 18.56
CA ASN A 174 12.48 4.33 19.39
C ASN A 174 13.17 3.30 18.51
N LEU A 175 12.48 2.79 17.50
CA LEU A 175 13.07 1.84 16.55
C LEU A 175 14.36 2.37 15.91
N TYR A 176 14.36 3.63 15.46
CA TYR A 176 15.57 4.19 14.85
C TYR A 176 16.68 4.40 15.89
N ARG A 177 16.35 4.79 17.11
CA ARG A 177 17.35 4.94 18.21
C ARG A 177 17.99 3.62 18.60
N GLU A 178 17.21 2.54 18.59
CA GLU A 178 17.69 1.19 18.93
C GLU A 178 18.46 0.53 17.77
N HIS A 179 18.02 0.78 16.53
CA HIS A 179 18.55 0.14 15.33
C HIS A 179 18.81 1.15 14.19
N PRO A 180 19.75 2.11 14.38
CA PRO A 180 20.02 3.11 13.34
C PRO A 180 20.65 2.52 12.07
N ASP A 181 21.16 1.30 12.14
CA ASP A 181 21.73 0.54 11.01
C ASP A 181 20.69 -0.24 10.20
N TRP A 182 19.41 -0.20 10.59
CA TRP A 182 18.34 -0.92 9.88
C TRP A 182 17.74 -0.15 8.71
N ILE A 183 18.26 1.01 8.39
CA ILE A 183 17.82 1.78 7.23
C ILE A 183 18.67 1.48 5.98
N ILE A 184 18.08 1.67 4.82
CA ILE A 184 18.83 1.70 3.56
C ILE A 184 19.64 2.99 3.52
N ALA A 185 20.98 2.90 3.66
CA ALA A 185 21.87 4.04 3.67
C ALA A 185 23.31 3.65 3.34
N ALA A 186 23.97 4.43 2.48
CA ALA A 186 25.37 4.21 2.15
C ALA A 186 26.31 4.70 3.26
N PRO A 187 27.34 3.91 3.66
CA PRO A 187 28.29 4.30 4.69
C PRO A 187 29.00 5.61 4.34
N GLY A 188 29.19 6.47 5.34
CA GLY A 188 29.90 7.75 5.19
C GLY A 188 29.11 8.82 4.43
N ARG A 189 27.85 8.58 4.10
CA ARG A 189 26.94 9.56 3.51
C ARG A 189 25.77 9.83 4.46
N ASN A 190 25.27 11.07 4.44
CA ASN A 190 24.03 11.36 5.14
C ASN A 190 22.89 10.64 4.43
N PRO A 191 22.08 9.84 5.14
CA PRO A 191 20.92 9.20 4.54
C PRO A 191 19.94 10.26 4.03
N SER A 192 19.43 10.06 2.82
CA SER A 192 18.36 10.92 2.31
C SER A 192 17.03 10.54 2.95
N HIS A 193 16.14 11.51 3.09
CA HIS A 193 14.79 11.28 3.57
C HIS A 193 13.75 11.97 2.68
N GLY A 194 12.58 11.39 2.55
CA GLY A 194 11.37 12.02 2.01
C GLY A 194 10.34 12.09 3.13
N ARG A 195 9.62 13.21 3.30
CA ARG A 195 8.64 13.39 4.37
C ARG A 195 9.17 13.04 5.77
N TYR A 196 10.45 13.34 6.04
CA TYR A 196 11.14 12.98 7.29
C TYR A 196 11.25 11.46 7.57
N GLN A 197 11.09 10.63 6.54
CA GLN A 197 11.12 9.18 6.64
C GLN A 197 12.39 8.60 6.04
N TYR A 198 12.93 7.56 6.66
CA TYR A 198 13.93 6.65 6.12
C TYR A 198 13.26 5.33 5.74
N VAL A 199 13.85 4.61 4.79
CA VAL A 199 13.39 3.28 4.36
C VAL A 199 14.08 2.23 5.21
N LEU A 200 13.33 1.35 5.84
CA LEU A 200 13.85 0.18 6.52
C LEU A 200 14.44 -0.81 5.49
N ASP A 201 15.56 -1.42 5.83
CA ASP A 201 16.23 -2.39 4.97
C ASP A 201 15.53 -3.76 4.99
N PHE A 202 14.49 -3.91 4.20
CA PHE A 202 13.75 -5.17 4.07
C PHE A 202 14.52 -6.26 3.28
N SER A 203 15.74 -5.97 2.79
CA SER A 203 16.64 -7.03 2.34
C SER A 203 17.16 -7.89 3.51
N ARG A 204 17.04 -7.39 4.76
CA ARG A 204 17.46 -8.04 6.00
C ARG A 204 16.30 -8.82 6.61
N LYS A 205 16.52 -10.10 6.81
CA LYS A 205 15.50 -10.99 7.40
C LYS A 205 15.08 -10.56 8.81
N GLU A 206 16.03 -10.12 9.65
CA GLU A 206 15.76 -9.68 11.02
C GLU A 206 14.85 -8.45 11.08
N VAL A 207 14.97 -7.51 10.13
CA VAL A 207 14.07 -6.36 10.02
C VAL A 207 12.65 -6.80 9.68
N VAL A 208 12.51 -7.68 8.69
CA VAL A 208 11.21 -8.24 8.29
C VAL A 208 10.59 -9.04 9.43
N ASP A 209 11.38 -9.82 10.16
CA ASP A 209 10.91 -10.62 11.29
C ASP A 209 10.42 -9.73 12.45
N TYR A 210 11.15 -8.67 12.77
CA TYR A 210 10.77 -7.72 13.80
C TYR A 210 9.43 -7.04 13.47
N ILE A 211 9.31 -6.47 12.28
CA ILE A 211 8.07 -5.82 11.84
C ILE A 211 6.90 -6.81 11.82
N TYR A 212 7.15 -8.05 11.35
CA TYR A 212 6.12 -9.09 11.39
C TYR A 212 5.61 -9.36 12.81
N GLN A 213 6.51 -9.49 13.78
CA GLN A 213 6.13 -9.77 15.17
C GLN A 213 5.31 -8.63 15.79
N MET A 214 5.72 -7.38 15.52
CA MET A 214 5.00 -6.21 16.01
C MET A 214 3.56 -6.16 15.48
N ILE A 215 3.41 -6.26 14.17
CA ILE A 215 2.10 -6.16 13.54
C ILE A 215 1.23 -7.39 13.87
N ALA A 216 1.81 -8.58 13.86
CA ALA A 216 1.07 -9.80 14.19
C ALA A 216 0.47 -9.75 15.61
N ARG A 217 1.20 -9.18 16.59
CA ARG A 217 0.67 -8.98 17.93
C ARG A 217 -0.58 -8.10 17.94
N ILE A 218 -0.54 -6.95 17.26
CA ILE A 218 -1.70 -6.06 17.15
C ILE A 218 -2.91 -6.78 16.53
N LEU A 219 -2.66 -7.55 15.47
CA LEU A 219 -3.71 -8.30 14.76
C LEU A 219 -4.26 -9.49 15.55
N GLU A 220 -3.52 -10.00 16.55
CA GLU A 220 -3.98 -11.03 17.48
C GLU A 220 -4.78 -10.46 18.65
N GLU A 221 -4.35 -9.32 19.16
CA GLU A 221 -4.95 -8.67 20.32
C GLU A 221 -6.25 -7.91 19.94
N ALA A 222 -6.31 -7.33 18.75
CA ALA A 222 -7.44 -6.54 18.29
C ALA A 222 -8.17 -7.20 17.12
N LYS A 223 -9.51 -7.04 17.07
CA LYS A 223 -10.36 -7.56 15.98
C LYS A 223 -10.25 -6.71 14.71
N VAL A 224 -9.08 -6.71 14.11
CA VAL A 224 -8.82 -5.99 12.86
C VAL A 224 -9.30 -6.80 11.65
N SER A 225 -10.09 -6.17 10.80
CA SER A 225 -10.66 -6.79 9.57
C SER A 225 -10.05 -6.22 8.29
N TYR A 226 -9.32 -5.12 8.39
CA TYR A 226 -8.79 -4.37 7.24
C TYR A 226 -7.47 -3.67 7.62
N ILE A 227 -6.54 -3.70 6.69
CA ILE A 227 -5.27 -2.97 6.78
C ILE A 227 -5.08 -2.14 5.52
N LYS A 228 -4.93 -0.82 5.67
CA LYS A 228 -4.39 0.07 4.65
C LYS A 228 -2.87 0.14 4.86
N TRP A 229 -2.12 -0.51 3.99
CA TRP A 229 -0.66 -0.51 4.06
C TRP A 229 -0.10 0.51 3.08
N ASP A 230 0.46 1.58 3.64
CA ASP A 230 1.01 2.71 2.91
C ASP A 230 2.54 2.62 2.75
N MET A 231 3.05 3.37 1.79
CA MET A 231 4.46 3.60 1.55
C MET A 231 4.64 5.00 0.97
N ASN A 232 4.99 5.97 1.78
CA ASN A 232 4.99 7.38 1.38
C ASN A 232 6.35 7.93 0.96
N ARG A 233 7.33 7.05 0.76
CA ARG A 233 8.65 7.41 0.28
C ARG A 233 9.20 6.36 -0.68
N SER A 234 9.72 6.80 -1.83
CA SER A 234 10.51 5.96 -2.74
C SER A 234 11.93 5.75 -2.21
N ILE A 235 12.54 4.60 -2.56
CA ILE A 235 13.95 4.34 -2.31
C ILE A 235 14.77 5.21 -3.26
N THR A 236 15.75 5.96 -2.75
CA THR A 236 16.64 6.83 -3.50
C THR A 236 18.05 6.26 -3.60
N GLU A 237 18.78 6.15 -2.50
CA GLU A 237 20.02 5.39 -2.43
C GLU A 237 19.75 3.91 -2.23
N CYS A 238 20.54 3.06 -2.89
CA CYS A 238 20.39 1.62 -2.81
C CYS A 238 21.65 1.00 -2.23
N TYR A 239 21.66 0.83 -0.89
CA TYR A 239 22.77 0.21 -0.19
C TYR A 239 22.27 -0.45 1.12
N SER A 240 22.67 -1.70 1.33
CA SER A 240 22.43 -2.42 2.58
C SER A 240 23.73 -2.63 3.34
N ALA A 241 23.77 -2.18 4.59
CA ALA A 241 24.91 -2.43 5.48
C ALA A 241 25.12 -3.92 5.81
N ALA A 242 24.11 -4.76 5.57
CA ALA A 242 24.17 -6.20 5.83
C ALA A 242 24.67 -7.03 4.64
N LEU A 243 24.75 -6.44 3.44
CA LEU A 243 25.23 -7.14 2.26
C LEU A 243 26.69 -6.83 1.95
N PRO A 244 27.48 -7.80 1.47
CA PRO A 244 28.83 -7.55 1.01
C PRO A 244 28.85 -6.71 -0.26
N ALA A 245 30.01 -6.13 -0.58
CA ALA A 245 30.15 -5.20 -1.71
C ALA A 245 29.74 -5.79 -3.07
N ASP A 246 29.99 -7.10 -3.28
CA ASP A 246 29.66 -7.81 -4.51
C ASP A 246 28.19 -8.25 -4.62
N ARG A 247 27.32 -7.85 -3.65
CA ARG A 247 25.88 -8.09 -3.67
C ARG A 247 25.03 -6.83 -3.50
N GLN A 248 25.64 -5.67 -3.57
CA GLN A 248 24.91 -4.40 -3.40
C GLN A 248 23.91 -4.13 -4.53
N GLY A 249 24.15 -4.60 -5.75
CA GLY A 249 23.17 -4.54 -6.84
C GLY A 249 21.91 -5.39 -6.64
N GLU A 250 21.89 -6.25 -5.62
CA GLU A 250 20.73 -7.08 -5.28
C GLU A 250 19.72 -6.37 -4.37
N VAL A 251 20.07 -5.22 -3.75
CA VAL A 251 19.30 -4.59 -2.66
C VAL A 251 17.88 -4.27 -3.06
N PHE A 252 17.64 -3.62 -4.20
CA PHE A 252 16.27 -3.28 -4.65
C PHE A 252 15.39 -4.52 -4.82
N HIS A 253 15.95 -5.59 -5.38
CA HIS A 253 15.18 -6.82 -5.57
C HIS A 253 14.97 -7.56 -4.25
N ARG A 254 16.00 -7.67 -3.40
CA ARG A 254 15.88 -8.27 -2.08
C ARG A 254 14.89 -7.54 -1.19
N TYR A 255 14.88 -6.21 -1.26
CA TYR A 255 13.91 -5.40 -0.54
C TYR A 255 12.46 -5.79 -0.86
N ILE A 256 12.11 -5.85 -2.15
CA ILE A 256 10.73 -6.18 -2.54
C ILE A 256 10.38 -7.65 -2.22
N LEU A 257 11.36 -8.57 -2.26
CA LEU A 257 11.16 -9.93 -1.79
C LEU A 257 10.87 -9.97 -0.28
N GLY A 258 11.50 -9.09 0.50
CA GLY A 258 11.21 -8.91 1.92
C GLY A 258 9.78 -8.40 2.16
N VAL A 259 9.33 -7.41 1.38
CA VAL A 259 7.94 -6.92 1.41
C VAL A 259 6.96 -8.04 1.10
N TYR A 260 7.20 -8.80 0.03
CA TYR A 260 6.37 -9.96 -0.34
C TYR A 260 6.35 -11.03 0.75
N ASN A 261 7.49 -11.30 1.39
CA ASN A 261 7.57 -12.24 2.50
C ASN A 261 6.69 -11.81 3.68
N LEU A 262 6.74 -10.53 4.04
CA LEU A 262 5.92 -9.99 5.12
C LEU A 262 4.42 -10.09 4.81
N TYR A 263 3.98 -9.68 3.60
CA TYR A 263 2.61 -9.86 3.14
C TYR A 263 2.16 -11.32 3.18
N GLU A 264 2.98 -12.23 2.63
CA GLU A 264 2.66 -13.67 2.58
C GLU A 264 2.44 -14.24 3.98
N ARG A 265 3.30 -13.91 4.93
CA ARG A 265 3.20 -14.37 6.33
C ARG A 265 1.94 -13.83 7.00
N LEU A 266 1.64 -12.56 6.82
CA LEU A 266 0.44 -11.93 7.40
C LEU A 266 -0.85 -12.51 6.79
N ILE A 267 -0.90 -12.68 5.46
CA ILE A 267 -2.08 -13.24 4.79
C ILE A 267 -2.31 -14.69 5.18
N ARG A 268 -1.25 -15.49 5.33
CA ARG A 268 -1.39 -16.89 5.79
C ARG A 268 -1.93 -16.99 7.21
N ARG A 269 -1.47 -16.09 8.10
CA ARG A 269 -1.90 -16.10 9.50
C ARG A 269 -3.28 -15.48 9.69
N PHE A 270 -3.59 -14.43 8.94
CA PHE A 270 -4.83 -13.66 9.02
C PHE A 270 -5.59 -13.61 7.69
N PRO A 271 -6.05 -14.75 7.16
CA PRO A 271 -6.57 -14.84 5.78
C PRO A 271 -7.85 -14.06 5.52
N LYS A 272 -8.54 -13.60 6.55
CA LYS A 272 -9.79 -12.82 6.45
C LYS A 272 -9.58 -11.30 6.52
N ILE A 273 -8.37 -10.83 6.80
CA ILE A 273 -8.06 -9.41 6.76
C ILE A 273 -8.00 -8.96 5.30
N LEU A 274 -8.68 -7.88 4.97
CA LEU A 274 -8.57 -7.20 3.69
C LEU A 274 -7.37 -6.27 3.73
N PHE A 275 -6.37 -6.54 2.90
CA PHE A 275 -5.25 -5.63 2.68
C PHE A 275 -5.55 -4.71 1.50
N GLU A 276 -5.37 -3.40 1.71
CA GLU A 276 -5.33 -2.38 0.67
C GLU A 276 -3.92 -1.84 0.56
N SER A 277 -3.33 -1.88 -0.63
CA SER A 277 -2.03 -1.25 -0.88
C SER A 277 -2.20 0.24 -1.19
N CYS A 278 -1.33 1.05 -0.59
CA CYS A 278 -1.18 2.47 -0.87
C CYS A 278 0.32 2.80 -1.00
N ALA A 279 0.67 3.78 -1.81
CA ALA A 279 2.02 4.32 -1.88
C ALA A 279 1.94 5.79 -2.31
N SER A 280 1.62 6.67 -1.37
CA SER A 280 1.17 8.04 -1.67
C SER A 280 0.11 8.03 -2.78
N GLY A 281 -0.90 7.19 -2.62
CA GLY A 281 -1.83 6.82 -3.68
C GLY A 281 -1.32 5.65 -4.53
N GLY A 282 -1.25 5.85 -5.85
CA GLY A 282 -0.99 4.80 -6.84
C GLY A 282 0.47 4.53 -7.17
N GLY A 283 1.43 5.05 -6.40
CA GLY A 283 2.86 4.90 -6.70
C GLY A 283 3.36 3.46 -6.79
N ARG A 284 2.61 2.51 -6.21
CA ARG A 284 2.87 1.06 -6.27
C ARG A 284 1.58 0.28 -6.56
N PHE A 285 0.78 0.78 -7.50
CA PHE A 285 -0.42 0.09 -7.99
C PHE A 285 -0.03 -0.79 -9.17
N ASP A 286 0.27 -2.04 -8.92
CA ASP A 286 0.82 -2.99 -9.89
C ASP A 286 0.31 -4.42 -9.64
N PRO A 287 0.49 -5.37 -10.60
CA PRO A 287 0.02 -6.73 -10.43
C PRO A 287 0.75 -7.51 -9.33
N GLY A 288 1.99 -7.15 -9.00
CA GLY A 288 2.73 -7.76 -7.89
C GLY A 288 2.03 -7.49 -6.55
N MET A 289 1.65 -6.22 -6.30
CA MET A 289 0.87 -5.88 -5.11
C MET A 289 -0.55 -6.49 -5.15
N LEU A 290 -1.20 -6.51 -6.32
CA LEU A 290 -2.54 -7.06 -6.45
C LEU A 290 -2.61 -8.57 -6.09
N TYR A 291 -1.52 -9.29 -6.22
CA TYR A 291 -1.41 -10.68 -5.77
C TYR A 291 -1.57 -10.83 -4.25
N TYR A 292 -1.11 -9.83 -3.48
CA TYR A 292 -1.18 -9.83 -2.02
C TYR A 292 -2.35 -8.99 -1.48
N ALA A 293 -2.53 -7.80 -2.04
CA ALA A 293 -3.56 -6.84 -1.65
C ALA A 293 -4.57 -6.69 -2.81
N PRO A 294 -5.74 -7.35 -2.74
CA PRO A 294 -6.68 -7.39 -3.86
C PRO A 294 -7.41 -6.06 -4.10
N GLN A 295 -7.03 -5.02 -3.37
CA GLN A 295 -7.51 -3.64 -3.50
C GLN A 295 -6.32 -2.69 -3.34
N GLY A 296 -6.31 -1.59 -4.10
CA GLY A 296 -5.31 -0.55 -4.03
C GLY A 296 -5.90 0.85 -4.07
N TRP A 297 -5.22 1.79 -3.43
CA TRP A 297 -5.50 3.21 -3.50
C TRP A 297 -4.81 3.79 -4.73
N THR A 298 -5.57 4.40 -5.63
CA THR A 298 -5.05 4.79 -6.95
C THR A 298 -4.38 6.15 -6.97
N SER A 299 -4.76 7.05 -6.07
CA SER A 299 -4.19 8.39 -5.95
C SER A 299 -4.67 9.06 -4.66
N ASP A 300 -3.82 9.87 -4.04
CA ASP A 300 -4.19 10.75 -2.94
C ASP A 300 -4.99 11.98 -3.43
N ASP A 301 -5.00 12.25 -4.75
CA ASP A 301 -5.94 13.21 -5.31
C ASP A 301 -7.35 12.59 -5.32
N SER A 302 -8.08 12.93 -4.28
CA SER A 302 -9.45 12.44 -4.04
C SER A 302 -10.54 13.33 -4.65
N ASP A 303 -10.16 14.38 -5.39
CA ASP A 303 -11.14 15.23 -6.08
C ASP A 303 -11.92 14.44 -7.14
N ALA A 304 -13.25 14.54 -7.10
CA ALA A 304 -14.12 13.74 -7.97
C ALA A 304 -13.89 13.98 -9.47
N VAL A 305 -13.55 15.22 -9.86
CA VAL A 305 -13.31 15.53 -11.28
C VAL A 305 -12.00 14.93 -11.77
N GLU A 306 -10.94 15.02 -10.96
CA GLU A 306 -9.66 14.38 -11.28
C GLU A 306 -9.77 12.84 -11.24
N ARG A 307 -10.58 12.29 -10.34
CA ARG A 307 -10.87 10.84 -10.26
C ARG A 307 -11.50 10.28 -11.53
N LEU A 308 -12.19 11.07 -12.34
CA LEU A 308 -12.67 10.61 -13.65
C LEU A 308 -11.52 10.12 -14.55
N LYS A 309 -10.40 10.85 -14.57
CA LYS A 309 -9.22 10.48 -15.35
C LYS A 309 -8.43 9.35 -14.69
N ILE A 310 -8.22 9.47 -13.36
CA ILE A 310 -7.44 8.51 -12.57
C ILE A 310 -8.08 7.12 -12.63
N GLN A 311 -9.39 7.03 -12.35
CA GLN A 311 -10.11 5.75 -12.34
C GLN A 311 -10.22 5.17 -13.76
N TYR A 312 -10.47 6.01 -14.77
CA TYR A 312 -10.50 5.56 -16.15
C TYR A 312 -9.15 5.01 -16.60
N GLY A 313 -8.06 5.75 -16.38
CA GLY A 313 -6.71 5.32 -16.74
C GLY A 313 -6.33 4.00 -16.06
N THR A 314 -6.60 3.89 -14.76
CA THR A 314 -6.33 2.66 -14.00
C THR A 314 -7.17 1.48 -14.54
N SER A 315 -8.43 1.72 -14.90
CA SER A 315 -9.34 0.68 -15.41
C SER A 315 -8.97 0.17 -16.79
N MET A 316 -8.06 0.82 -17.52
CA MET A 316 -7.56 0.29 -18.80
C MET A 316 -6.83 -1.06 -18.63
N CYS A 317 -6.24 -1.30 -17.47
CA CYS A 317 -5.52 -2.53 -17.19
C CYS A 317 -6.09 -3.32 -16.00
N TYR A 318 -6.62 -2.63 -14.99
CA TYR A 318 -7.01 -3.23 -13.71
C TYR A 318 -8.53 -3.30 -13.53
N PRO A 319 -9.05 -4.41 -12.96
CA PRO A 319 -10.48 -4.53 -12.71
C PRO A 319 -10.93 -3.53 -11.64
N ILE A 320 -12.12 -2.99 -11.81
CA ILE A 320 -12.70 -2.01 -10.88
C ILE A 320 -12.77 -2.54 -9.44
N SER A 321 -12.95 -3.85 -9.25
CA SER A 321 -12.92 -4.49 -7.93
C SER A 321 -11.60 -4.31 -7.18
N SER A 322 -10.52 -3.95 -7.86
CA SER A 322 -9.21 -3.68 -7.25
C SER A 322 -8.95 -2.20 -6.95
N ILE A 323 -9.85 -1.31 -7.38
CA ILE A 323 -9.69 0.14 -7.27
C ILE A 323 -10.48 0.67 -6.07
N GLY A 324 -9.81 1.37 -5.15
CA GLY A 324 -10.48 2.11 -4.07
C GLY A 324 -11.25 3.30 -4.64
N ALA A 325 -12.58 3.37 -4.39
CA ALA A 325 -13.41 4.52 -4.73
C ALA A 325 -13.63 5.39 -3.48
N HIS A 326 -13.70 6.72 -3.65
CA HIS A 326 -13.73 7.65 -2.53
C HIS A 326 -14.70 8.80 -2.76
N VAL A 327 -15.44 9.15 -1.72
CA VAL A 327 -16.23 10.37 -1.63
C VAL A 327 -15.54 11.29 -0.63
N SER A 328 -14.77 12.25 -1.13
CA SER A 328 -13.96 13.17 -0.32
C SER A 328 -14.78 14.26 0.36
N VAL A 329 -14.18 14.89 1.35
CA VAL A 329 -14.67 16.15 1.95
C VAL A 329 -14.66 17.30 0.93
N ILE A 330 -15.39 18.38 1.22
CA ILE A 330 -15.34 19.66 0.50
C ILE A 330 -15.07 20.81 1.46
N PRO A 331 -14.24 21.80 1.07
CA PRO A 331 -13.40 21.81 -0.14
C PRO A 331 -12.45 20.61 -0.18
N ASN A 332 -12.18 20.06 -1.38
CA ASN A 332 -11.20 18.99 -1.51
C ASN A 332 -9.83 19.46 -1.02
N HIS A 333 -9.14 18.67 -0.21
CA HIS A 333 -7.89 19.09 0.44
C HIS A 333 -6.69 19.16 -0.52
N GLN A 334 -6.76 18.55 -1.70
CA GLN A 334 -5.69 18.59 -2.72
C GLN A 334 -5.85 19.79 -3.67
N VAL A 335 -7.04 19.96 -4.24
CA VAL A 335 -7.29 20.94 -5.31
C VAL A 335 -8.24 22.07 -4.90
N PHE A 336 -8.71 22.08 -3.64
CA PHE A 336 -9.60 23.09 -3.06
C PHE A 336 -10.93 23.30 -3.80
N ARG A 337 -11.34 22.30 -4.60
CA ARG A 337 -12.60 22.36 -5.36
C ARG A 337 -13.80 21.99 -4.48
N ASN A 338 -14.89 22.72 -4.66
CA ASN A 338 -16.19 22.40 -4.08
C ASN A 338 -17.03 21.65 -5.13
N THR A 339 -17.12 20.33 -4.98
CA THR A 339 -17.90 19.47 -5.88
C THR A 339 -19.15 18.99 -5.15
N PRO A 340 -20.38 19.15 -5.73
CA PRO A 340 -21.61 18.68 -5.09
C PRO A 340 -21.59 17.20 -4.72
N LEU A 341 -22.27 16.82 -3.64
CA LEU A 341 -22.28 15.45 -3.14
C LEU A 341 -22.71 14.44 -4.21
N HIS A 342 -23.78 14.74 -4.97
CA HIS A 342 -24.25 13.84 -6.02
C HIS A 342 -23.19 13.59 -7.10
N THR A 343 -22.38 14.58 -7.45
CA THR A 343 -21.29 14.38 -8.43
C THR A 343 -20.19 13.52 -7.83
N ARG A 344 -19.77 13.78 -6.58
CA ARG A 344 -18.77 12.96 -5.88
C ARG A 344 -19.24 11.51 -5.75
N ALA A 345 -20.51 11.31 -5.38
CA ALA A 345 -21.12 10.01 -5.28
C ALA A 345 -21.17 9.29 -6.63
N ASN A 346 -21.63 9.93 -7.70
CA ASN A 346 -21.69 9.33 -9.03
C ASN A 346 -20.34 8.88 -9.56
N VAL A 347 -19.27 9.65 -9.28
CA VAL A 347 -17.91 9.26 -9.65
C VAL A 347 -17.44 8.05 -8.84
N ALA A 348 -17.74 7.99 -7.54
CA ALA A 348 -17.42 6.86 -6.70
C ALA A 348 -18.22 5.61 -7.08
N TYR A 349 -19.51 5.75 -7.40
CA TYR A 349 -20.40 4.65 -7.83
C TYR A 349 -20.07 4.06 -9.22
N ARG A 350 -19.24 4.70 -10.05
CA ARG A 350 -18.77 4.10 -11.32
C ARG A 350 -18.18 2.71 -11.16
N ARG A 351 -17.94 2.30 -9.94
CA ARG A 351 -17.57 0.92 -9.58
C ARG A 351 -18.64 -0.12 -9.96
N VAL A 352 -19.88 0.29 -10.25
CA VAL A 352 -21.03 -0.61 -10.48
C VAL A 352 -21.39 -0.80 -11.97
N TRP A 353 -20.86 0.02 -12.89
CA TRP A 353 -21.38 0.12 -14.25
C TRP A 353 -20.39 -0.18 -15.40
N LEU A 354 -19.25 -0.80 -15.14
CA LEU A 354 -18.32 -1.21 -16.21
C LEU A 354 -18.16 -2.73 -16.25
#